data_dacdab4b7ef66238e88352497ab3dd9e
#
_entry.id   dacdab4b7ef66238e88352497ab3dd9e
#
_cell.length_a   1.000
_cell.length_b   1.000
_cell.length_c   1.000
_cell.angle_alpha   90.00
_cell.angle_beta   90.00
_cell.angle_gamma   90.00
#
_symmetry.space_group_name_H-M   'P 1'
#
loop_
_entity.id
_entity.type
_entity.pdbx_description
1 polymer ?
#
loop_
_entity_poly.entity_id
_entity_poly.type
_entity_poly.pdbx_seq_one_letter_code
_entity_poly.pdbx_strand_id
1 'polypeptide(L)'
;MTAPREREPIGVIGTGYVGLVTAAGFAELGSDVWCMDIDAAKIERLRRGEVPIYEPGLEELLARNAERLHFSTDLVQALDHTRLLFVAVGTPPTHSGDADLSAVHQVVDSMPASGKHALVMKSTVPCGTGSSIKRIFADEHKSGFGYVSCPEFLKEGSAVKDFLHPDRVVIGDDGEWAGEAVVGLYQPFGAPLVRTDIASAEMIKLAANAFLATKISFINEIANVCEEVGADVVEVARGMGLDARIGPKFLQAGLGYGGSCFTKDVSALKLLAGNSGYHFQLLNAVIEVNELQKRRVVSKLQRHLGPLAGKRIALLGLAFKPNTDDMRGASSIVLAARLQAEGAHVRAFDSIAEEEARELMPQLDYATSGLDAVRDADAVVLVTEWAEFTALDWTQVATAMSGDLVIDGRNALDPDAVRSAGLVYEGIGRGSMAVSGEPAGHPAAGAGRT
;
A
#
# COMPACT_ATOMS: atom_id res chain seq x y z
N MET A 1 -27.54 28.85 4.46
CA MET A 1 -26.71 27.93 3.64
C MET A 1 -26.77 28.45 2.22
N THR A 2 -25.70 29.08 1.73
CA THR A 2 -25.58 29.49 0.32
C THR A 2 -25.52 28.23 -0.53
N ALA A 3 -26.28 28.15 -1.60
CA ALA A 3 -26.21 27.04 -2.57
C ALA A 3 -24.76 26.78 -2.97
N PRO A 4 -24.33 25.51 -3.09
CA PRO A 4 -22.98 25.20 -3.53
C PRO A 4 -22.79 25.88 -4.90
N ARG A 5 -21.76 26.72 -5.03
CA ARG A 5 -21.33 27.25 -6.34
C ARG A 5 -21.05 26.03 -7.21
N GLU A 6 -21.64 25.98 -8.39
CA GLU A 6 -21.25 24.99 -9.40
C GLU A 6 -19.74 25.05 -9.55
N ARG A 7 -19.10 23.91 -9.27
CA ARG A 7 -17.65 23.76 -9.42
C ARG A 7 -17.34 23.35 -10.84
N GLU A 8 -16.12 23.60 -11.23
CA GLU A 8 -15.63 23.18 -12.53
C GLU A 8 -15.80 21.65 -12.71
N PRO A 9 -16.45 21.21 -13.81
CA PRO A 9 -16.56 19.79 -14.12
C PRO A 9 -15.18 19.21 -14.46
N ILE A 10 -14.95 17.96 -14.09
CA ILE A 10 -13.67 17.27 -14.33
C ILE A 10 -13.87 15.92 -15.00
N GLY A 11 -12.90 15.52 -15.81
CA GLY A 11 -12.76 14.17 -16.31
C GLY A 11 -11.84 13.35 -15.43
N VAL A 12 -12.15 12.07 -15.21
CA VAL A 12 -11.27 11.09 -14.55
C VAL A 12 -11.06 9.92 -15.50
N ILE A 13 -9.85 9.69 -15.93
CA ILE A 13 -9.47 8.61 -16.85
C ILE A 13 -8.81 7.49 -16.05
N GLY A 14 -9.46 6.32 -16.04
CA GLY A 14 -9.14 5.18 -15.19
C GLY A 14 -10.03 5.17 -13.93
N THR A 15 -10.85 4.12 -13.78
CA THR A 15 -11.74 3.90 -12.63
C THR A 15 -11.21 2.82 -11.70
N GLY A 16 -9.87 2.79 -11.54
CA GLY A 16 -9.22 2.02 -10.49
C GLY A 16 -9.34 2.74 -9.14
N TYR A 17 -8.56 2.26 -8.17
CA TYR A 17 -8.59 2.75 -6.80
C TYR A 17 -8.43 4.29 -6.70
N VAL A 18 -7.36 4.83 -7.28
CA VAL A 18 -7.08 6.28 -7.27
C VAL A 18 -8.15 7.07 -8.01
N GLY A 19 -8.59 6.55 -9.17
CA GLY A 19 -9.58 7.23 -10.00
C GLY A 19 -10.94 7.33 -9.33
N LEU A 20 -11.47 6.24 -8.78
CA LEU A 20 -12.77 6.23 -8.12
C LEU A 20 -12.79 7.10 -6.86
N VAL A 21 -11.74 7.04 -6.03
CA VAL A 21 -11.64 7.92 -4.86
C VAL A 21 -11.55 9.39 -5.27
N THR A 22 -10.78 9.70 -6.34
CA THR A 22 -10.68 11.06 -6.88
C THR A 22 -12.04 11.56 -7.40
N ALA A 23 -12.74 10.70 -8.17
CA ALA A 23 -14.05 11.03 -8.72
C ALA A 23 -15.08 11.28 -7.63
N ALA A 24 -15.21 10.34 -6.69
CA ALA A 24 -16.16 10.45 -5.58
C ALA A 24 -15.87 11.67 -4.69
N GLY A 25 -14.59 11.93 -4.41
CA GLY A 25 -14.18 13.07 -3.60
C GLY A 25 -14.48 14.43 -4.25
N PHE A 26 -14.24 14.59 -5.56
CA PHE A 26 -14.60 15.83 -6.25
C PHE A 26 -16.12 15.96 -6.45
N ALA A 27 -16.85 14.87 -6.66
CA ALA A 27 -18.30 14.88 -6.69
C ALA A 27 -18.90 15.36 -5.34
N GLU A 28 -18.34 14.89 -4.21
CA GLU A 28 -18.72 15.34 -2.86
C GLU A 28 -18.50 16.84 -2.66
N LEU A 29 -17.48 17.38 -3.30
CA LEU A 29 -17.22 18.82 -3.28
C LEU A 29 -18.08 19.63 -4.25
N GLY A 30 -18.89 18.96 -5.07
CA GLY A 30 -19.87 19.58 -5.95
C GLY A 30 -19.46 19.73 -7.41
N SER A 31 -18.38 19.08 -7.88
CA SER A 31 -18.05 18.97 -9.30
C SER A 31 -18.87 17.88 -9.96
N ASP A 32 -19.30 18.09 -11.20
CA ASP A 32 -19.73 17.01 -12.08
C ASP A 32 -18.49 16.28 -12.60
N VAL A 33 -18.49 14.94 -12.51
CA VAL A 33 -17.31 14.13 -12.79
C VAL A 33 -17.61 13.10 -13.89
N TRP A 34 -16.87 13.19 -14.97
CA TRP A 34 -16.95 12.30 -16.12
C TRP A 34 -15.87 11.24 -16.02
N CYS A 35 -16.28 10.03 -15.61
CA CYS A 35 -15.38 8.90 -15.38
C CYS A 35 -15.27 8.02 -16.63
N MET A 36 -14.07 7.81 -17.13
CA MET A 36 -13.80 6.98 -18.30
C MET A 36 -12.91 5.80 -17.93
N ASP A 37 -13.28 4.61 -18.35
CA ASP A 37 -12.42 3.41 -18.30
C ASP A 37 -12.62 2.57 -19.57
N ILE A 38 -11.57 1.89 -20.02
CA ILE A 38 -11.64 1.01 -21.19
C ILE A 38 -12.35 -0.31 -20.88
N ASP A 39 -12.46 -0.67 -19.61
CA ASP A 39 -13.14 -1.89 -19.14
C ASP A 39 -14.66 -1.68 -19.10
N ALA A 40 -15.33 -2.18 -20.13
CA ALA A 40 -16.79 -2.07 -20.26
C ALA A 40 -17.55 -2.79 -19.13
N ALA A 41 -17.03 -3.93 -18.64
CA ALA A 41 -17.66 -4.68 -17.57
C ALA A 41 -17.61 -3.89 -16.25
N LYS A 42 -16.49 -3.25 -15.96
CA LYS A 42 -16.30 -2.38 -14.80
C LYS A 42 -17.24 -1.15 -14.88
N ILE A 43 -17.30 -0.49 -16.02
CA ILE A 43 -18.20 0.66 -16.24
C ILE A 43 -19.66 0.26 -16.04
N GLU A 44 -20.06 -0.91 -16.53
CA GLU A 44 -21.43 -1.38 -16.36
C GLU A 44 -21.77 -1.70 -14.89
N ARG A 45 -20.83 -2.26 -14.12
CA ARG A 45 -20.97 -2.45 -12.67
C ARG A 45 -21.16 -1.10 -11.97
N LEU A 46 -20.31 -0.13 -12.26
CA LEU A 46 -20.37 1.22 -11.67
C LEU A 46 -21.69 1.93 -12.00
N ARG A 47 -22.23 1.77 -13.22
CA ARG A 47 -23.55 2.33 -13.61
C ARG A 47 -24.70 1.72 -12.81
N ARG A 48 -24.56 0.47 -12.35
CA ARG A 48 -25.53 -0.19 -11.46
C ARG A 48 -25.30 0.15 -9.98
N GLY A 49 -24.29 0.97 -9.65
CA GLY A 49 -23.94 1.30 -8.28
C GLY A 49 -23.08 0.23 -7.58
N GLU A 50 -22.55 -0.77 -8.33
CA GLU A 50 -21.67 -1.78 -7.79
C GLU A 50 -20.21 -1.28 -7.80
N VAL A 51 -19.59 -1.20 -6.63
CA VAL A 51 -18.20 -0.73 -6.51
C VAL A 51 -17.23 -1.89 -6.67
N PRO A 52 -16.31 -1.86 -7.66
CA PRO A 52 -15.46 -3.01 -7.99
C PRO A 52 -14.20 -3.12 -7.11
N ILE A 53 -14.08 -2.35 -6.05
CA ILE A 53 -12.93 -2.32 -5.14
C ILE A 53 -13.43 -2.19 -3.70
N TYR A 54 -12.68 -2.72 -2.75
CA TYR A 54 -12.98 -2.51 -1.33
C TYR A 54 -12.21 -1.31 -0.78
N GLU A 55 -12.95 -0.28 -0.38
CA GLU A 55 -12.42 0.90 0.34
C GLU A 55 -13.48 1.43 1.29
N PRO A 56 -13.19 1.52 2.61
CA PRO A 56 -14.15 2.01 3.59
C PRO A 56 -14.73 3.39 3.24
N GLY A 57 -16.05 3.47 3.17
CA GLY A 57 -16.80 4.73 2.90
C GLY A 57 -16.89 5.12 1.43
N LEU A 58 -16.27 4.37 0.50
CA LEU A 58 -16.33 4.70 -0.94
C LEU A 58 -17.71 4.42 -1.54
N GLU A 59 -18.32 3.29 -1.20
CA GLU A 59 -19.64 2.92 -1.70
C GLU A 59 -20.69 3.95 -1.32
N GLU A 60 -20.71 4.35 -0.05
CA GLU A 60 -21.63 5.38 0.44
C GLU A 60 -21.37 6.74 -0.21
N LEU A 61 -20.08 7.06 -0.47
CA LEU A 61 -19.69 8.32 -1.08
C LEU A 61 -20.12 8.37 -2.55
N LEU A 62 -19.95 7.29 -3.31
CA LEU A 62 -20.41 7.16 -4.69
C LEU A 62 -21.94 7.20 -4.78
N ALA A 63 -22.64 6.45 -3.92
CA ALA A 63 -24.11 6.42 -3.91
C ALA A 63 -24.70 7.81 -3.60
N ARG A 64 -24.15 8.54 -2.63
CA ARG A 64 -24.60 9.88 -2.25
C ARG A 64 -24.43 10.91 -3.37
N ASN A 65 -23.44 10.71 -4.23
CA ASN A 65 -23.10 11.63 -5.32
C ASN A 65 -23.43 11.09 -6.72
N ALA A 66 -24.28 10.07 -6.82
CA ALA A 66 -24.56 9.37 -8.07
C ALA A 66 -25.03 10.30 -9.22
N GLU A 67 -25.76 11.38 -8.90
CA GLU A 67 -26.25 12.35 -9.89
C GLU A 67 -25.12 13.17 -10.54
N ARG A 68 -23.93 13.24 -9.89
CA ARG A 68 -22.76 13.99 -10.37
C ARG A 68 -21.72 13.10 -11.04
N LEU A 69 -21.91 11.78 -11.02
CA LEU A 69 -20.95 10.81 -11.52
C LEU A 69 -21.43 10.19 -12.82
N HIS A 70 -20.69 10.43 -13.90
CA HIS A 70 -21.02 9.97 -15.25
C HIS A 70 -19.99 8.95 -15.71
N PHE A 71 -20.38 7.68 -15.83
CA PHE A 71 -19.47 6.58 -16.19
C PHE A 71 -19.59 6.23 -17.67
N SER A 72 -18.46 6.15 -18.39
CA SER A 72 -18.41 5.88 -19.83
C SER A 72 -17.15 5.10 -20.23
N THR A 73 -17.23 4.40 -21.36
CA THR A 73 -16.06 3.85 -22.05
C THR A 73 -15.55 4.78 -23.16
N ASP A 74 -16.25 5.89 -23.39
CA ASP A 74 -15.96 6.84 -24.46
C ASP A 74 -15.31 8.12 -23.91
N LEU A 75 -14.03 8.31 -24.25
CA LEU A 75 -13.24 9.47 -23.84
C LEU A 75 -13.83 10.79 -24.37
N VAL A 76 -14.51 10.76 -25.54
CA VAL A 76 -15.09 11.96 -26.15
C VAL A 76 -16.10 12.60 -25.19
N GLN A 77 -16.88 11.81 -24.47
CA GLN A 77 -17.83 12.35 -23.49
C GLN A 77 -17.13 13.12 -22.36
N ALA A 78 -15.97 12.66 -21.89
CA ALA A 78 -15.20 13.41 -20.90
C ALA A 78 -14.62 14.70 -21.50
N LEU A 79 -14.10 14.65 -22.74
CA LEU A 79 -13.55 15.80 -23.43
C LEU A 79 -14.59 16.88 -23.72
N ASP A 80 -15.81 16.51 -24.12
CA ASP A 80 -16.88 17.46 -24.44
C ASP A 80 -17.38 18.24 -23.23
N HIS A 81 -17.26 17.68 -22.03
CA HIS A 81 -17.83 18.29 -20.82
C HIS A 81 -16.80 18.86 -19.87
N THR A 82 -15.52 18.52 -20.04
CA THR A 82 -14.46 18.90 -19.09
C THR A 82 -13.21 19.39 -19.79
N ARG A 83 -12.49 20.27 -19.13
CA ARG A 83 -11.17 20.71 -19.61
C ARG A 83 -10.01 20.19 -18.77
N LEU A 84 -10.27 19.68 -17.56
CA LEU A 84 -9.27 19.07 -16.68
C LEU A 84 -9.52 17.56 -16.63
N LEU A 85 -8.55 16.78 -17.13
CA LEU A 85 -8.60 15.34 -17.22
C LEU A 85 -7.61 14.72 -16.25
N PHE A 86 -8.10 14.20 -15.13
CA PHE A 86 -7.30 13.51 -14.14
C PHE A 86 -6.97 12.11 -14.64
N VAL A 87 -5.71 11.88 -14.97
CA VAL A 87 -5.22 10.60 -15.46
C VAL A 87 -4.83 9.72 -14.26
N ALA A 88 -5.64 8.69 -14.00
CA ALA A 88 -5.49 7.75 -12.89
C ALA A 88 -5.43 6.30 -13.38
N VAL A 89 -4.76 6.07 -14.51
CA VAL A 89 -4.55 4.74 -15.11
C VAL A 89 -3.42 3.98 -14.41
N GLY A 90 -3.44 2.65 -14.52
CA GLY A 90 -2.40 1.80 -13.94
C GLY A 90 -1.04 2.04 -14.60
N THR A 91 0.01 2.01 -13.79
CA THR A 91 1.42 2.04 -14.21
C THR A 91 2.14 0.86 -13.56
N PRO A 92 1.81 -0.41 -13.93
CA PRO A 92 2.39 -1.60 -13.31
C PRO A 92 3.90 -1.68 -13.61
N PRO A 93 4.67 -2.43 -12.80
CA PRO A 93 6.08 -2.64 -13.11
C PRO A 93 6.24 -3.54 -14.34
N THR A 94 7.18 -3.20 -15.21
CA THR A 94 7.66 -4.09 -16.26
C THR A 94 8.56 -5.18 -15.68
N HIS A 95 8.98 -6.15 -16.49
CA HIS A 95 9.96 -7.17 -16.06
C HIS A 95 11.31 -6.58 -15.63
N SER A 96 11.70 -5.42 -16.16
CA SER A 96 12.92 -4.70 -15.75
C SER A 96 12.75 -3.90 -14.46
N GLY A 97 11.51 -3.74 -13.97
CA GLY A 97 11.17 -2.94 -12.79
C GLY A 97 10.84 -1.48 -13.09
N ASP A 98 10.85 -1.06 -14.38
CA ASP A 98 10.34 0.24 -14.81
C ASP A 98 8.82 0.32 -14.69
N ALA A 99 8.28 1.53 -14.65
CA ALA A 99 6.84 1.72 -14.80
C ALA A 99 6.42 1.50 -16.25
N ASP A 100 5.43 0.66 -16.48
CA ASP A 100 4.77 0.55 -17.78
C ASP A 100 3.84 1.76 -17.99
N LEU A 101 4.21 2.62 -18.90
CA LEU A 101 3.47 3.84 -19.26
C LEU A 101 2.54 3.66 -20.47
N SER A 102 2.35 2.43 -20.95
CA SER A 102 1.53 2.16 -22.14
C SER A 102 0.12 2.74 -22.01
N ALA A 103 -0.54 2.59 -20.87
CA ALA A 103 -1.86 3.17 -20.63
C ALA A 103 -1.84 4.71 -20.60
N VAL A 104 -0.77 5.32 -20.08
CA VAL A 104 -0.58 6.79 -20.11
C VAL A 104 -0.41 7.27 -21.54
N HIS A 105 0.41 6.59 -22.34
CA HIS A 105 0.61 6.94 -23.74
C HIS A 105 -0.68 6.78 -24.57
N GLN A 106 -1.47 5.72 -24.32
CA GLN A 106 -2.79 5.56 -24.96
C GLN A 106 -3.71 6.76 -24.69
N VAL A 107 -3.72 7.28 -23.46
CA VAL A 107 -4.48 8.50 -23.14
C VAL A 107 -3.94 9.70 -23.94
N VAL A 108 -2.62 9.90 -23.97
CA VAL A 108 -1.97 11.00 -24.69
C VAL A 108 -2.26 10.93 -26.20
N ASP A 109 -2.17 9.73 -26.79
CA ASP A 109 -2.43 9.51 -28.23
C ASP A 109 -3.90 9.74 -28.59
N SER A 110 -4.82 9.44 -27.66
CA SER A 110 -6.26 9.62 -27.83
C SER A 110 -6.71 11.09 -27.72
N MET A 111 -5.83 12.01 -27.33
CA MET A 111 -6.16 13.42 -27.26
C MET A 111 -6.35 14.02 -28.67
N PRO A 112 -7.37 14.86 -28.89
CA PRO A 112 -7.62 15.46 -30.20
C PRO A 112 -6.47 16.38 -30.63
N ALA A 113 -6.43 16.73 -31.91
CA ALA A 113 -5.37 17.61 -32.46
C ALA A 113 -5.40 19.04 -31.87
N SER A 114 -6.54 19.49 -31.34
CA SER A 114 -6.66 20.81 -30.72
C SER A 114 -7.74 20.81 -29.66
N GLY A 115 -7.59 21.66 -28.66
CA GLY A 115 -8.55 21.82 -27.58
C GLY A 115 -7.92 22.55 -26.41
N LYS A 116 -8.75 23.09 -25.52
CA LYS A 116 -8.28 23.70 -24.27
C LYS A 116 -8.47 22.72 -23.14
N HIS A 117 -7.62 21.66 -23.13
CA HIS A 117 -7.66 20.62 -22.12
C HIS A 117 -6.30 20.55 -21.39
N ALA A 118 -6.31 20.05 -20.17
CA ALA A 118 -5.10 19.72 -19.44
C ALA A 118 -5.15 18.28 -18.95
N LEU A 119 -4.07 17.54 -19.13
CA LEU A 119 -3.83 16.27 -18.46
C LEU A 119 -3.29 16.54 -17.05
N VAL A 120 -4.05 16.17 -16.05
CA VAL A 120 -3.69 16.23 -14.63
C VAL A 120 -3.25 14.84 -14.19
N MET A 121 -1.93 14.61 -14.17
CA MET A 121 -1.37 13.29 -13.92
C MET A 121 -1.47 12.94 -12.43
N LYS A 122 -2.38 12.01 -12.10
CA LYS A 122 -2.54 11.42 -10.77
C LYS A 122 -1.79 10.10 -10.66
N SER A 123 -1.64 9.37 -11.76
CA SER A 123 -0.82 8.14 -11.78
C SER A 123 0.60 8.46 -11.36
N THR A 124 1.20 7.54 -10.57
CA THR A 124 2.62 7.65 -10.24
C THR A 124 3.45 7.30 -11.47
N VAL A 125 4.21 8.26 -11.95
CA VAL A 125 5.07 8.15 -13.13
C VAL A 125 6.52 8.49 -12.78
N PRO A 126 7.51 7.96 -13.51
CA PRO A 126 8.93 8.35 -13.37
C PRO A 126 9.15 9.84 -13.67
N CYS A 127 10.16 10.43 -13.01
CA CYS A 127 10.58 11.80 -13.31
C CYS A 127 10.97 11.96 -14.78
N GLY A 128 10.46 13.04 -15.39
CA GLY A 128 10.65 13.36 -16.80
C GLY A 128 9.49 12.93 -17.69
N THR A 129 8.52 12.18 -17.17
CA THR A 129 7.32 11.77 -17.93
C THR A 129 6.53 12.98 -18.41
N GLY A 130 6.28 13.97 -17.56
CA GLY A 130 5.56 15.18 -17.95
C GLY A 130 6.29 15.98 -19.01
N SER A 131 7.61 16.11 -18.92
CA SER A 131 8.42 16.76 -19.95
C SER A 131 8.35 16.02 -21.30
N SER A 132 8.30 14.68 -21.26
CA SER A 132 8.13 13.86 -22.47
C SER A 132 6.75 14.06 -23.09
N ILE A 133 5.68 14.06 -22.31
CA ILE A 133 4.31 14.28 -22.78
C ILE A 133 4.17 15.69 -23.39
N LYS A 134 4.70 16.72 -22.75
CA LYS A 134 4.69 18.09 -23.31
C LYS A 134 5.42 18.17 -24.66
N ARG A 135 6.52 17.44 -24.82
CA ARG A 135 7.22 17.35 -26.10
C ARG A 135 6.38 16.65 -27.16
N ILE A 136 5.70 15.54 -26.83
CA ILE A 136 4.76 14.87 -27.74
C ILE A 136 3.68 15.86 -28.22
N PHE A 137 3.07 16.62 -27.30
CA PHE A 137 2.07 17.61 -27.68
C PHE A 137 2.64 18.70 -28.63
N ALA A 138 3.87 19.14 -28.40
CA ALA A 138 4.51 20.12 -29.26
C ALA A 138 4.84 19.54 -30.65
N ASP A 139 5.41 18.32 -30.70
CA ASP A 139 5.82 17.66 -31.95
C ASP A 139 4.63 17.26 -32.81
N GLU A 140 3.51 16.84 -32.20
CA GLU A 140 2.28 16.48 -32.92
C GLU A 140 1.37 17.69 -33.21
N HIS A 141 1.86 18.90 -32.95
CA HIS A 141 1.09 20.15 -33.11
C HIS A 141 -0.25 20.17 -32.36
N LYS A 142 -0.38 19.44 -31.26
CA LYS A 142 -1.54 19.46 -30.39
C LYS A 142 -1.56 20.77 -29.60
N SER A 143 -2.22 21.78 -30.14
CA SER A 143 -2.22 23.11 -29.55
C SER A 143 -3.26 23.28 -28.45
N GLY A 144 -2.93 24.05 -27.40
CA GLY A 144 -3.83 24.41 -26.31
C GLY A 144 -3.88 23.40 -25.15
N PHE A 145 -3.12 22.30 -25.22
CA PHE A 145 -3.03 21.32 -24.16
C PHE A 145 -2.09 21.77 -23.05
N GLY A 146 -2.54 21.60 -21.80
CA GLY A 146 -1.72 21.76 -20.60
C GLY A 146 -1.33 20.41 -19.98
N TYR A 147 -0.29 20.41 -19.19
CA TYR A 147 0.09 19.27 -18.35
C TYR A 147 0.33 19.73 -16.91
N VAL A 148 -0.21 18.98 -15.96
CA VAL A 148 0.00 19.20 -14.52
C VAL A 148 0.35 17.86 -13.88
N SER A 149 1.46 17.79 -13.17
CA SER A 149 1.76 16.66 -12.28
C SER A 149 1.07 16.92 -10.93
N CYS A 150 0.08 16.08 -10.59
CA CYS A 150 -0.65 16.19 -9.33
C CYS A 150 -0.73 14.80 -8.66
N PRO A 151 0.41 14.28 -8.18
CA PRO A 151 0.47 12.93 -7.62
C PRO A 151 -0.45 12.79 -6.40
N GLU A 152 -0.92 11.56 -6.19
CA GLU A 152 -1.74 11.21 -5.04
C GLU A 152 -0.88 10.75 -3.85
N PHE A 153 -1.44 10.83 -2.65
CA PHE A 153 -0.86 10.32 -1.42
C PHE A 153 -1.88 9.54 -0.60
N LEU A 154 -2.78 8.88 -1.31
CA LEU A 154 -3.85 8.07 -0.73
C LEU A 154 -3.28 6.78 -0.16
N LYS A 155 -3.88 6.30 0.92
CA LYS A 155 -3.58 5.00 1.50
C LYS A 155 -4.82 4.12 1.39
N GLU A 156 -4.73 3.01 0.71
CA GLU A 156 -5.78 2.01 0.68
C GLU A 156 -6.28 1.72 2.11
N GLY A 157 -7.59 1.57 2.29
CA GLY A 157 -8.22 1.44 3.60
C GLY A 157 -8.46 2.76 4.37
N SER A 158 -8.00 3.90 3.83
CA SER A 158 -8.29 5.25 4.35
C SER A 158 -8.28 6.33 3.27
N ALA A 159 -8.35 5.95 2.00
CA ALA A 159 -8.17 6.86 0.88
C ALA A 159 -9.28 7.89 0.75
N VAL A 160 -10.52 7.55 1.06
CA VAL A 160 -11.63 8.51 1.12
C VAL A 160 -11.31 9.63 2.12
N LYS A 161 -10.86 9.26 3.32
CA LYS A 161 -10.45 10.23 4.34
C LYS A 161 -9.23 11.04 3.90
N ASP A 162 -8.21 10.38 3.33
CA ASP A 162 -6.98 11.04 2.89
C ASP A 162 -7.25 12.01 1.73
N PHE A 163 -8.23 11.71 0.87
CA PHE A 163 -8.64 12.62 -0.20
C PHE A 163 -9.37 13.84 0.34
N LEU A 164 -10.35 13.65 1.24
CA LEU A 164 -11.15 14.74 1.80
C LEU A 164 -10.38 15.61 2.80
N HIS A 165 -9.36 15.05 3.44
CA HIS A 165 -8.52 15.72 4.44
C HIS A 165 -7.03 15.44 4.17
N PRO A 166 -6.48 15.92 3.04
CA PRO A 166 -5.10 15.63 2.67
C PRO A 166 -4.10 16.36 3.59
N ASP A 167 -3.02 15.67 3.97
CA ASP A 167 -1.89 16.29 4.70
C ASP A 167 -1.22 17.41 3.85
N ARG A 168 -1.22 17.26 2.54
CA ARG A 168 -0.75 18.24 1.54
C ARG A 168 -1.28 17.88 0.14
N VAL A 169 -1.28 18.85 -0.74
CA VAL A 169 -1.48 18.66 -2.18
C VAL A 169 -0.23 19.16 -2.91
N VAL A 170 0.29 18.36 -3.84
CA VAL A 170 1.46 18.71 -4.66
C VAL A 170 0.98 18.97 -6.08
N ILE A 171 1.39 20.10 -6.65
CA ILE A 171 1.03 20.55 -8.00
C ILE A 171 2.30 20.99 -8.71
N GLY A 172 2.71 20.21 -9.71
CA GLY A 172 3.82 20.54 -10.58
C GLY A 172 3.32 21.06 -11.91
N ASP A 173 3.64 22.29 -12.24
CA ASP A 173 3.23 22.96 -13.47
C ASP A 173 4.30 23.95 -13.95
N ASP A 174 4.13 24.49 -15.16
CA ASP A 174 5.03 25.49 -15.75
C ASP A 174 4.47 26.92 -15.65
N GLY A 175 3.56 27.18 -14.72
CA GLY A 175 2.94 28.49 -14.53
C GLY A 175 1.81 28.82 -15.53
N GLU A 176 1.29 27.81 -16.23
CA GLU A 176 0.22 27.96 -17.22
C GLU A 176 -1.18 27.91 -16.56
N TRP A 177 -2.22 28.20 -17.36
CA TRP A 177 -3.63 28.20 -16.95
C TRP A 177 -4.05 26.88 -16.25
N ALA A 178 -3.48 25.75 -16.66
CA ALA A 178 -3.82 24.43 -16.14
C ALA A 178 -3.45 24.29 -14.68
N GLY A 179 -2.25 24.76 -14.28
CA GLY A 179 -1.82 24.76 -12.88
C GLY A 179 -2.73 25.61 -12.00
N GLU A 180 -3.10 26.81 -12.45
CA GLU A 180 -4.04 27.69 -11.74
C GLU A 180 -5.42 27.04 -11.55
N ALA A 181 -5.93 26.37 -12.59
CA ALA A 181 -7.22 25.69 -12.52
C ALA A 181 -7.19 24.54 -11.49
N VAL A 182 -6.11 23.73 -11.49
CA VAL A 182 -5.95 22.65 -10.52
C VAL A 182 -5.78 23.19 -9.08
N VAL A 183 -5.01 24.26 -8.88
CA VAL A 183 -4.94 24.96 -7.58
C VAL A 183 -6.32 25.36 -7.10
N GLY A 184 -7.15 25.94 -7.98
CA GLY A 184 -8.53 26.35 -7.67
C GLY A 184 -9.42 25.19 -7.22
N LEU A 185 -9.25 24.00 -7.81
CA LEU A 185 -9.98 22.78 -7.41
C LEU A 185 -9.62 22.32 -5.98
N TYR A 186 -8.35 22.43 -5.61
CA TYR A 186 -7.87 21.94 -4.30
C TYR A 186 -7.90 23.01 -3.20
N GLN A 187 -8.03 24.29 -3.52
CA GLN A 187 -8.07 25.36 -2.53
C GLN A 187 -9.08 25.15 -1.39
N PRO A 188 -10.31 24.64 -1.64
CA PRO A 188 -11.31 24.45 -0.59
C PRO A 188 -10.97 23.36 0.44
N PHE A 189 -10.01 22.51 0.19
CA PHE A 189 -9.56 21.52 1.18
C PHE A 189 -8.85 22.17 2.37
N GLY A 190 -8.31 23.40 2.23
CA GLY A 190 -7.58 24.07 3.29
C GLY A 190 -6.24 23.42 3.64
N ALA A 191 -5.82 22.44 2.87
CA ALA A 191 -4.55 21.74 3.06
C ALA A 191 -3.37 22.57 2.50
N PRO A 192 -2.14 22.38 3.02
CA PRO A 192 -0.95 22.96 2.43
C PRO A 192 -0.80 22.60 0.95
N LEU A 193 -0.68 23.62 0.09
CA LEU A 193 -0.40 23.47 -1.34
C LEU A 193 1.09 23.65 -1.60
N VAL A 194 1.72 22.63 -2.15
CA VAL A 194 3.11 22.67 -2.62
C VAL A 194 3.08 22.83 -4.13
N ARG A 195 3.24 24.06 -4.61
CA ARG A 195 3.36 24.34 -6.04
C ARG A 195 4.84 24.36 -6.43
N THR A 196 5.20 23.62 -7.47
CA THR A 196 6.57 23.45 -7.91
C THR A 196 6.62 23.14 -9.43
N ASP A 197 7.81 22.89 -9.97
CA ASP A 197 7.97 22.37 -11.34
C ASP A 197 7.52 20.90 -11.43
N ILE A 198 7.28 20.47 -12.67
CA ILE A 198 6.74 19.13 -12.98
C ILE A 198 7.67 18.02 -12.46
N ALA A 199 8.98 18.12 -12.70
CA ALA A 199 9.94 17.10 -12.33
C ALA A 199 10.05 16.95 -10.79
N SER A 200 10.02 18.07 -10.07
CA SER A 200 10.00 18.08 -8.60
C SER A 200 8.73 17.43 -8.05
N ALA A 201 7.56 17.69 -8.65
CA ALA A 201 6.30 17.07 -8.22
C ALA A 201 6.32 15.54 -8.43
N GLU A 202 6.81 15.07 -9.57
CA GLU A 202 7.00 13.64 -9.86
C GLU A 202 7.97 13.01 -8.84
N MET A 203 9.10 13.66 -8.54
CA MET A 203 10.10 13.18 -7.58
C MET A 203 9.56 13.14 -6.14
N ILE A 204 8.76 14.13 -5.71
CA ILE A 204 8.19 14.18 -4.35
C ILE A 204 7.39 12.90 -4.05
N LYS A 205 6.62 12.40 -5.01
CA LYS A 205 5.86 11.15 -4.82
C LYS A 205 6.78 9.96 -4.60
N LEU A 206 7.74 9.75 -5.47
CA LEU A 206 8.68 8.62 -5.40
C LEU A 206 9.54 8.69 -4.13
N ALA A 207 10.07 9.88 -3.82
CA ALA A 207 10.89 10.08 -2.63
C ALA A 207 10.10 9.88 -1.33
N ALA A 208 8.85 10.34 -1.27
CA ALA A 208 8.00 10.13 -0.10
C ALA A 208 7.76 8.63 0.16
N ASN A 209 7.39 7.86 -0.86
CA ASN A 209 7.16 6.43 -0.72
C ASN A 209 8.46 5.66 -0.39
N ALA A 210 9.59 6.02 -0.99
CA ALA A 210 10.90 5.45 -0.66
C ALA A 210 11.31 5.73 0.79
N PHE A 211 11.05 6.94 1.30
CA PHE A 211 11.35 7.28 2.69
C PHE A 211 10.48 6.50 3.68
N LEU A 212 9.17 6.34 3.40
CA LEU A 212 8.29 5.53 4.23
C LEU A 212 8.71 4.05 4.24
N ALA A 213 9.07 3.50 3.09
CA ALA A 213 9.63 2.15 2.99
C ALA A 213 10.95 2.01 3.79
N THR A 214 11.79 3.04 3.76
CA THR A 214 13.03 3.09 4.54
C THR A 214 12.74 3.02 6.05
N LYS A 215 11.75 3.76 6.55
CA LYS A 215 11.35 3.72 7.97
C LYS A 215 10.92 2.31 8.38
N ILE A 216 10.15 1.61 7.54
CA ILE A 216 9.69 0.23 7.82
C ILE A 216 10.89 -0.74 7.81
N SER A 217 11.75 -0.68 6.80
CA SER A 217 12.94 -1.55 6.76
C SER A 217 13.89 -1.26 7.91
N PHE A 218 14.09 0.02 8.26
CA PHE A 218 14.92 0.40 9.40
C PHE A 218 14.40 -0.18 10.72
N ILE A 219 13.11 -0.03 11.03
CA ILE A 219 12.59 -0.57 12.29
C ILE A 219 12.59 -2.11 12.30
N ASN A 220 12.47 -2.76 11.14
CA ASN A 220 12.61 -4.21 11.03
C ASN A 220 14.05 -4.68 11.29
N GLU A 221 15.07 -3.94 10.84
CA GLU A 221 16.46 -4.19 11.20
C GLU A 221 16.69 -4.03 12.71
N ILE A 222 16.14 -2.95 13.30
CA ILE A 222 16.19 -2.74 14.77
C ILE A 222 15.47 -3.88 15.50
N ALA A 223 14.34 -4.38 14.98
CA ALA A 223 13.64 -5.54 15.55
C ALA A 223 14.56 -6.78 15.59
N ASN A 224 15.31 -7.01 14.52
CA ASN A 224 16.25 -8.12 14.45
C ASN A 224 17.38 -7.99 15.49
N VAL A 225 17.88 -6.78 15.69
CA VAL A 225 18.87 -6.50 16.76
C VAL A 225 18.25 -6.67 18.14
N CYS A 226 17.02 -6.22 18.34
CA CYS A 226 16.30 -6.37 19.62
C CYS A 226 16.16 -7.84 20.03
N GLU A 227 15.89 -8.75 19.08
CA GLU A 227 15.85 -10.20 19.34
C GLU A 227 17.17 -10.74 19.88
N GLU A 228 18.30 -10.27 19.37
CA GLU A 228 19.64 -10.73 19.80
C GLU A 228 20.07 -10.18 21.16
N VAL A 229 19.61 -8.95 21.51
CA VAL A 229 20.04 -8.28 22.76
C VAL A 229 18.99 -8.34 23.87
N GLY A 230 17.83 -8.96 23.61
CA GLY A 230 16.73 -9.07 24.58
C GLY A 230 15.91 -7.77 24.79
N ALA A 231 15.99 -6.83 23.86
CA ALA A 231 15.18 -5.61 23.88
C ALA A 231 13.78 -5.86 23.25
N ASP A 232 12.83 -4.95 23.51
CA ASP A 232 11.50 -4.95 22.87
C ASP A 232 11.43 -3.82 21.85
N VAL A 233 11.28 -4.16 20.56
CA VAL A 233 11.20 -3.18 19.46
C VAL A 233 10.00 -2.25 19.59
N VAL A 234 8.90 -2.68 20.21
CA VAL A 234 7.71 -1.83 20.41
C VAL A 234 8.05 -0.66 21.33
N GLU A 235 8.78 -0.93 22.44
CA GLU A 235 9.26 0.11 23.34
C GLU A 235 10.33 1.01 22.69
N VAL A 236 11.23 0.42 21.90
CA VAL A 236 12.23 1.17 21.14
C VAL A 236 11.55 2.09 20.13
N ALA A 237 10.61 1.59 19.34
CA ALA A 237 9.84 2.38 18.37
C ALA A 237 9.02 3.48 19.05
N ARG A 238 8.41 3.19 20.20
CA ARG A 238 7.68 4.17 21.01
C ARG A 238 8.62 5.30 21.49
N GLY A 239 9.76 4.92 22.05
CA GLY A 239 10.75 5.91 22.52
C GLY A 239 11.30 6.79 21.41
N MET A 240 11.69 6.21 20.29
CA MET A 240 12.15 6.93 19.10
C MET A 240 11.07 7.84 18.52
N GLY A 241 9.84 7.33 18.44
CA GLY A 241 8.71 8.05 17.83
C GLY A 241 8.26 9.31 18.59
N LEU A 242 8.63 9.45 19.87
CA LEU A 242 8.38 10.66 20.67
C LEU A 242 9.24 11.85 20.23
N ASP A 243 10.38 11.61 19.56
CA ASP A 243 11.15 12.71 18.96
C ASP A 243 10.39 13.22 17.71
N ALA A 244 9.99 14.50 17.75
CA ALA A 244 9.23 15.13 16.67
C ALA A 244 9.96 15.11 15.31
N ARG A 245 11.30 15.01 15.31
CA ARG A 245 12.11 14.88 14.08
C ARG A 245 11.95 13.52 13.42
N ILE A 246 11.57 12.47 14.18
CA ILE A 246 11.36 11.09 13.73
C ILE A 246 9.87 10.82 13.51
N GLY A 247 9.05 11.09 14.51
CA GLY A 247 7.62 10.82 14.55
C GLY A 247 7.28 9.32 14.62
N PRO A 248 6.11 8.94 15.17
CA PRO A 248 5.76 7.55 15.46
C PRO A 248 5.29 6.74 14.25
N LYS A 249 4.88 7.40 13.17
CA LYS A 249 4.30 6.72 12.00
C LYS A 249 5.37 5.92 11.24
N PHE A 250 5.01 4.72 10.77
CA PHE A 250 5.86 3.80 10.00
C PHE A 250 7.06 3.23 10.79
N LEU A 251 6.92 3.11 12.12
CA LEU A 251 7.87 2.44 13.01
C LEU A 251 7.31 1.14 13.61
N GLN A 252 6.30 0.53 12.99
CA GLN A 252 5.77 -0.77 13.39
C GLN A 252 6.60 -1.87 12.70
N ALA A 253 7.37 -2.62 13.51
CA ALA A 253 8.09 -3.79 13.03
C ALA A 253 7.12 -4.96 12.77
N GLY A 254 7.40 -5.74 11.74
CA GLY A 254 6.57 -6.88 11.36
C GLY A 254 7.15 -7.68 10.19
N LEU A 255 6.28 -8.28 9.38
CA LEU A 255 6.62 -9.12 8.21
C LEU A 255 7.15 -8.35 7.00
N GLY A 256 7.45 -7.08 7.13
CA GLY A 256 7.79 -6.20 6.02
C GLY A 256 6.56 -5.54 5.39
N TYR A 257 6.82 -4.69 4.40
CA TYR A 257 5.78 -4.01 3.64
C TYR A 257 5.43 -4.79 2.36
N GLY A 258 4.18 -4.63 1.92
CA GLY A 258 3.64 -5.06 0.65
C GLY A 258 2.86 -3.92 -0.01
N GLY A 259 1.89 -4.28 -0.81
CA GLY A 259 1.04 -3.36 -1.56
C GLY A 259 1.65 -2.93 -2.89
N SER A 260 0.79 -2.49 -3.79
CA SER A 260 1.16 -2.10 -5.15
C SER A 260 2.04 -0.86 -5.21
N CYS A 261 1.90 0.06 -4.23
CA CYS A 261 2.56 1.37 -4.28
C CYS A 261 4.04 1.27 -3.86
N PHE A 262 4.34 0.76 -2.65
CA PHE A 262 5.71 0.75 -2.15
C PHE A 262 6.64 -0.12 -3.00
N THR A 263 6.22 -1.33 -3.33
CA THR A 263 7.04 -2.25 -4.14
C THR A 263 7.37 -1.67 -5.51
N LYS A 264 6.39 -1.07 -6.17
CA LYS A 264 6.55 -0.46 -7.49
C LYS A 264 7.38 0.83 -7.44
N ASP A 265 7.03 1.76 -6.54
CA ASP A 265 7.61 3.12 -6.55
C ASP A 265 9.07 3.11 -6.06
N VAL A 266 9.40 2.23 -5.08
CA VAL A 266 10.77 2.02 -4.62
C VAL A 266 11.64 1.43 -5.73
N SER A 267 11.12 0.44 -6.48
CA SER A 267 11.80 -0.15 -7.63
C SER A 267 12.00 0.86 -8.77
N ALA A 268 10.97 1.64 -9.08
CA ALA A 268 11.03 2.68 -10.10
C ALA A 268 12.07 3.76 -9.76
N LEU A 269 12.14 4.20 -8.49
CA LEU A 269 13.15 5.17 -8.06
C LEU A 269 14.57 4.59 -8.11
N LYS A 270 14.74 3.32 -7.71
CA LYS A 270 16.04 2.62 -7.84
C LYS A 270 16.51 2.60 -9.30
N LEU A 271 15.61 2.26 -10.21
CA LEU A 271 15.94 2.16 -11.63
C LEU A 271 16.21 3.53 -12.23
N LEU A 272 15.40 4.56 -11.89
CA LEU A 272 15.63 5.94 -12.29
C LEU A 272 17.03 6.42 -11.88
N ALA A 273 17.45 6.14 -10.65
CA ALA A 273 18.78 6.45 -10.18
C ALA A 273 19.87 5.73 -11.01
N GLY A 274 19.70 4.42 -11.26
CA GLY A 274 20.60 3.63 -12.08
C GLY A 274 20.75 4.18 -13.51
N ASN A 275 19.63 4.53 -14.14
CA ASN A 275 19.61 5.12 -15.48
C ASN A 275 20.28 6.51 -15.54
N SER A 276 20.29 7.24 -14.43
CA SER A 276 21.04 8.50 -14.28
C SER A 276 22.52 8.31 -13.96
N GLY A 277 22.98 7.07 -13.84
CA GLY A 277 24.36 6.73 -13.49
C GLY A 277 24.65 6.76 -11.97
N TYR A 278 23.61 6.91 -11.12
CA TYR A 278 23.76 6.95 -9.69
C TYR A 278 23.35 5.63 -9.02
N HIS A 279 24.25 5.00 -8.30
CA HIS A 279 23.97 3.79 -7.55
C HIS A 279 23.35 4.13 -6.18
N PHE A 280 22.02 3.95 -6.03
CA PHE A 280 21.30 4.27 -4.82
C PHE A 280 21.44 3.17 -3.75
N GLN A 281 22.56 3.17 -3.01
CA GLN A 281 22.93 2.14 -2.04
C GLN A 281 21.87 1.94 -0.96
N LEU A 282 21.42 3.01 -0.32
CA LEU A 282 20.42 2.93 0.76
C LEU A 282 19.15 2.22 0.29
N LEU A 283 18.65 2.55 -0.90
CA LEU A 283 17.40 1.99 -1.40
C LEU A 283 17.54 0.51 -1.77
N ASN A 284 18.71 0.08 -2.23
CA ASN A 284 19.02 -1.33 -2.42
C ASN A 284 18.95 -2.10 -1.09
N ALA A 285 19.56 -1.57 -0.03
CA ALA A 285 19.49 -2.16 1.30
C ALA A 285 18.05 -2.24 1.84
N VAL A 286 17.26 -1.18 1.64
CA VAL A 286 15.83 -1.14 2.05
C VAL A 286 15.04 -2.26 1.40
N ILE A 287 15.22 -2.49 0.10
CA ILE A 287 14.54 -3.58 -0.65
C ILE A 287 14.99 -4.94 -0.12
N GLU A 288 16.29 -5.14 0.04
CA GLU A 288 16.87 -6.41 0.51
C GLU A 288 16.36 -6.77 1.90
N VAL A 289 16.41 -5.83 2.85
CA VAL A 289 15.88 -6.00 4.21
C VAL A 289 14.42 -6.41 4.18
N ASN A 290 13.59 -5.74 3.37
CA ASN A 290 12.18 -6.08 3.25
C ASN A 290 11.95 -7.51 2.74
N GLU A 291 12.71 -7.96 1.75
CA GLU A 291 12.58 -9.32 1.21
C GLU A 291 13.09 -10.39 2.20
N LEU A 292 14.11 -10.10 2.97
CA LEU A 292 14.58 -11.00 4.03
C LEU A 292 13.59 -11.09 5.18
N GLN A 293 12.96 -9.98 5.55
CA GLN A 293 12.02 -9.91 6.67
C GLN A 293 10.80 -10.83 6.47
N LYS A 294 10.26 -10.92 5.25
CA LYS A 294 9.14 -11.81 4.90
C LYS A 294 9.42 -13.29 5.21
N ARG A 295 10.70 -13.68 5.33
CA ARG A 295 11.14 -15.06 5.53
C ARG A 295 11.36 -15.43 7.01
N ARG A 296 11.52 -14.44 7.88
CA ARG A 296 11.92 -14.68 9.28
C ARG A 296 10.91 -15.51 10.08
N VAL A 297 9.62 -15.41 9.75
CA VAL A 297 8.58 -16.22 10.41
C VAL A 297 8.81 -17.71 10.22
N VAL A 298 9.25 -18.14 9.04
CA VAL A 298 9.58 -19.56 8.80
C VAL A 298 10.66 -20.04 9.76
N SER A 299 11.73 -19.24 9.93
CA SER A 299 12.81 -19.58 10.87
C SER A 299 12.35 -19.59 12.33
N LYS A 300 11.39 -18.71 12.69
CA LYS A 300 10.78 -18.72 14.03
C LYS A 300 9.96 -20.00 14.25
N LEU A 301 9.10 -20.38 13.29
CA LEU A 301 8.37 -21.63 13.33
C LEU A 301 9.29 -22.85 13.46
N GLN A 302 10.37 -22.91 12.67
CA GLN A 302 11.35 -24.01 12.73
C GLN A 302 12.08 -24.09 14.07
N ARG A 303 12.34 -22.95 14.71
CA ARG A 303 12.98 -22.90 16.05
C ARG A 303 12.10 -23.54 17.13
N HIS A 304 10.79 -23.35 17.06
CA HIS A 304 9.84 -23.90 18.02
C HIS A 304 9.38 -25.32 17.69
N LEU A 305 9.09 -25.58 16.41
CA LEU A 305 8.43 -26.82 15.98
C LEU A 305 9.41 -27.86 15.38
N GLY A 306 10.67 -27.47 15.16
CA GLY A 306 11.62 -28.29 14.39
C GLY A 306 11.26 -28.30 12.88
N PRO A 307 11.47 -29.41 12.18
CA PRO A 307 11.07 -29.52 10.75
C PRO A 307 9.57 -29.29 10.56
N LEU A 308 9.22 -28.51 9.51
CA LEU A 308 7.82 -28.16 9.26
C LEU A 308 7.05 -29.16 8.41
N ALA A 309 7.72 -30.20 7.91
CA ALA A 309 7.08 -31.25 7.11
C ALA A 309 5.93 -31.92 7.91
N GLY A 310 4.71 -31.89 7.33
CA GLY A 310 3.51 -32.42 7.96
C GLY A 310 2.90 -31.55 9.07
N LYS A 311 3.49 -30.42 9.43
CA LYS A 311 2.94 -29.47 10.41
C LYS A 311 1.77 -28.70 9.80
N ARG A 312 0.75 -28.41 10.61
CA ARG A 312 -0.42 -27.60 10.24
C ARG A 312 -0.21 -26.18 10.73
N ILE A 313 -0.11 -25.24 9.81
CA ILE A 313 0.12 -23.82 10.12
C ILE A 313 -1.10 -23.02 9.68
N ALA A 314 -1.72 -22.32 10.63
CA ALA A 314 -2.81 -21.39 10.35
C ALA A 314 -2.27 -19.99 10.03
N LEU A 315 -2.73 -19.38 8.93
CA LEU A 315 -2.46 -17.99 8.61
C LEU A 315 -3.73 -17.16 8.82
N LEU A 316 -3.66 -16.17 9.69
CA LEU A 316 -4.72 -15.19 9.93
C LEU A 316 -4.40 -13.89 9.21
N GLY A 317 -5.18 -13.60 8.17
CA GLY A 317 -4.97 -12.48 7.25
C GLY A 317 -4.09 -12.84 6.06
N LEU A 318 -4.48 -12.33 4.88
CA LEU A 318 -3.81 -12.58 3.60
C LEU A 318 -3.50 -11.27 2.86
N ALA A 319 -4.38 -10.27 2.92
CA ALA A 319 -4.13 -8.94 2.38
C ALA A 319 -2.82 -8.34 2.92
N PHE A 320 -2.18 -7.45 2.17
CA PHE A 320 -0.90 -6.87 2.62
C PHE A 320 -1.03 -5.99 3.88
N LYS A 321 -2.23 -5.49 4.18
CA LYS A 321 -2.62 -4.76 5.39
C LYS A 321 -4.13 -4.82 5.60
N PRO A 322 -4.68 -4.43 6.78
CA PRO A 322 -6.12 -4.40 6.99
C PRO A 322 -6.83 -3.31 6.15
N ASN A 323 -8.15 -3.48 5.99
CA ASN A 323 -9.07 -2.58 5.29
C ASN A 323 -8.81 -2.45 3.77
N THR A 324 -8.31 -3.52 3.14
CA THR A 324 -8.17 -3.65 1.69
C THR A 324 -8.24 -5.12 1.28
N ASP A 325 -8.62 -5.37 0.03
CA ASP A 325 -8.56 -6.67 -0.64
C ASP A 325 -7.23 -6.89 -1.38
N ASP A 326 -6.34 -5.88 -1.42
CA ASP A 326 -5.13 -5.91 -2.23
C ASP A 326 -4.11 -6.95 -1.73
N MET A 327 -3.81 -7.92 -2.58
CA MET A 327 -2.83 -8.98 -2.36
C MET A 327 -1.46 -8.70 -2.99
N ARG A 328 -1.30 -7.62 -3.76
CA ARG A 328 -0.04 -7.32 -4.49
C ARG A 328 1.12 -7.11 -3.53
N GLY A 329 2.16 -7.93 -3.68
CA GLY A 329 3.33 -7.89 -2.81
C GLY A 329 3.07 -8.26 -1.35
N ALA A 330 1.92 -8.88 -1.04
CA ALA A 330 1.57 -9.31 0.31
C ALA A 330 2.58 -10.32 0.84
N SER A 331 2.93 -10.17 2.12
CA SER A 331 3.87 -11.07 2.80
C SER A 331 3.30 -12.49 2.93
N SER A 332 1.98 -12.63 2.96
CA SER A 332 1.25 -13.90 2.99
C SER A 332 1.63 -14.81 1.81
N ILE A 333 1.78 -14.25 0.60
CA ILE A 333 2.13 -15.01 -0.61
C ILE A 333 3.50 -15.69 -0.45
N VAL A 334 4.50 -14.91 -0.01
CA VAL A 334 5.87 -15.41 0.19
C VAL A 334 5.90 -16.42 1.34
N LEU A 335 5.18 -16.14 2.43
CA LEU A 335 5.14 -16.98 3.61
C LEU A 335 4.45 -18.33 3.29
N ALA A 336 3.27 -18.31 2.67
CA ALA A 336 2.55 -19.51 2.30
C ALA A 336 3.36 -20.42 1.36
N ALA A 337 3.95 -19.84 0.31
CA ALA A 337 4.79 -20.58 -0.63
C ALA A 337 6.00 -21.25 0.05
N ARG A 338 6.63 -20.56 1.02
CA ARG A 338 7.77 -21.12 1.76
C ARG A 338 7.35 -22.20 2.73
N LEU A 339 6.25 -22.02 3.47
CA LEU A 339 5.72 -23.04 4.37
C LEU A 339 5.38 -24.32 3.62
N GLN A 340 4.75 -24.21 2.44
CA GLN A 340 4.46 -25.36 1.58
C GLN A 340 5.74 -26.01 1.03
N ALA A 341 6.75 -25.22 0.65
CA ALA A 341 8.04 -25.75 0.23
C ALA A 341 8.76 -26.52 1.34
N GLU A 342 8.56 -26.16 2.61
CA GLU A 342 9.04 -26.89 3.80
C GLU A 342 8.17 -28.12 4.14
N GLY A 343 7.12 -28.40 3.35
CA GLY A 343 6.21 -29.51 3.54
C GLY A 343 5.12 -29.31 4.59
N ALA A 344 4.85 -28.06 5.01
CA ALA A 344 3.76 -27.75 5.92
C ALA A 344 2.42 -27.73 5.20
N HIS A 345 1.35 -28.09 5.93
CA HIS A 345 -0.03 -27.88 5.52
C HIS A 345 -0.46 -26.49 5.98
N VAL A 346 -0.78 -25.62 5.03
CA VAL A 346 -1.16 -24.23 5.30
C VAL A 346 -2.67 -24.08 5.15
N ARG A 347 -3.33 -23.64 6.23
CA ARG A 347 -4.73 -23.24 6.24
C ARG A 347 -4.83 -21.75 6.52
N ALA A 348 -5.65 -21.03 5.76
CA ALA A 348 -5.68 -19.58 5.81
C ALA A 348 -7.11 -19.03 5.88
N PHE A 349 -7.26 -17.85 6.46
CA PHE A 349 -8.51 -17.09 6.43
C PHE A 349 -8.22 -15.60 6.32
N ASP A 350 -8.96 -14.94 5.44
CA ASP A 350 -9.07 -13.48 5.34
C ASP A 350 -10.52 -13.15 5.00
N SER A 351 -11.13 -12.21 5.71
CA SER A 351 -12.56 -11.90 5.52
C SER A 351 -12.87 -11.10 4.27
N ILE A 352 -11.86 -10.49 3.65
CA ILE A 352 -12.03 -9.57 2.51
C ILE A 352 -11.24 -10.03 1.29
N ALA A 353 -9.98 -10.44 1.46
CA ALA A 353 -9.08 -10.74 0.35
C ALA A 353 -9.09 -12.23 -0.10
N GLU A 354 -10.07 -13.02 0.37
CA GLU A 354 -10.08 -14.47 0.08
C GLU A 354 -10.26 -14.76 -1.41
N GLU A 355 -11.07 -13.99 -2.14
CA GLU A 355 -11.32 -14.22 -3.57
C GLU A 355 -10.03 -14.02 -4.37
N GLU A 356 -9.32 -12.91 -4.18
CA GLU A 356 -8.03 -12.61 -4.80
C GLU A 356 -6.94 -13.61 -4.35
N ALA A 357 -6.99 -14.03 -3.09
CA ALA A 357 -6.04 -15.01 -2.57
C ALA A 357 -6.24 -16.38 -3.23
N ARG A 358 -7.47 -16.81 -3.49
CA ARG A 358 -7.76 -18.07 -4.20
C ARG A 358 -7.24 -18.08 -5.64
N GLU A 359 -7.25 -16.94 -6.31
CA GLU A 359 -6.65 -16.80 -7.65
C GLU A 359 -5.12 -16.94 -7.60
N LEU A 360 -4.47 -16.32 -6.61
CA LEU A 360 -3.02 -16.30 -6.49
C LEU A 360 -2.43 -17.57 -5.85
N MET A 361 -3.18 -18.18 -4.94
CA MET A 361 -2.74 -19.33 -4.13
C MET A 361 -3.82 -20.43 -4.10
N PRO A 362 -4.26 -20.97 -5.25
CA PRO A 362 -5.37 -21.94 -5.33
C PRO A 362 -5.11 -23.25 -4.57
N GLN A 363 -3.87 -23.50 -4.19
CA GLN A 363 -3.46 -24.72 -3.49
C GLN A 363 -3.59 -24.62 -1.95
N LEU A 364 -3.98 -23.46 -1.40
CA LEU A 364 -4.18 -23.33 0.04
C LEU A 364 -5.52 -23.93 0.49
N ASP A 365 -5.57 -24.40 1.73
CA ASP A 365 -6.83 -24.71 2.42
C ASP A 365 -7.40 -23.43 3.02
N TYR A 366 -8.58 -23.03 2.56
CA TYR A 366 -9.25 -21.81 3.00
C TYR A 366 -10.33 -22.13 4.01
N ALA A 367 -10.21 -21.54 5.19
CA ALA A 367 -11.16 -21.67 6.29
C ALA A 367 -12.34 -20.70 6.14
N THR A 368 -13.41 -20.96 6.86
CA THR A 368 -14.64 -20.13 6.85
C THR A 368 -14.66 -19.04 7.93
N SER A 369 -13.71 -19.08 8.85
CA SER A 369 -13.53 -18.07 9.91
C SER A 369 -12.13 -18.18 10.51
N GLY A 370 -11.71 -17.16 11.28
CA GLY A 370 -10.44 -17.20 12.01
C GLY A 370 -10.35 -18.38 12.97
N LEU A 371 -11.44 -18.68 13.70
CA LEU A 371 -11.48 -19.82 14.60
C LEU A 371 -11.46 -21.17 13.87
N ASP A 372 -12.07 -21.25 12.67
CA ASP A 372 -11.98 -22.44 11.83
C ASP A 372 -10.56 -22.62 11.26
N ALA A 373 -9.86 -21.53 10.91
CA ALA A 373 -8.49 -21.58 10.43
C ALA A 373 -7.51 -22.20 11.41
N VAL A 374 -7.67 -21.90 12.70
CA VAL A 374 -6.77 -22.36 13.77
C VAL A 374 -7.06 -23.78 14.26
N ARG A 375 -8.16 -24.40 13.80
CA ARG A 375 -8.54 -25.75 14.24
C ARG A 375 -7.48 -26.78 13.86
N ASP A 376 -7.06 -27.57 14.84
CA ASP A 376 -6.01 -28.59 14.72
C ASP A 376 -4.65 -28.04 14.25
N ALA A 377 -4.41 -26.73 14.33
CA ALA A 377 -3.14 -26.13 13.94
C ALA A 377 -2.03 -26.41 14.98
N ASP A 378 -0.81 -26.71 14.52
CA ASP A 378 0.39 -26.78 15.36
C ASP A 378 0.89 -25.38 15.73
N ALA A 379 0.66 -24.39 14.88
CA ALA A 379 0.94 -22.98 15.14
C ALA A 379 0.00 -22.05 14.36
N VAL A 380 -0.19 -20.86 14.90
CA VAL A 380 -0.92 -19.74 14.28
C VAL A 380 0.04 -18.62 13.96
N VAL A 381 -0.09 -18.03 12.78
CA VAL A 381 0.66 -16.82 12.38
C VAL A 381 -0.33 -15.70 12.05
N LEU A 382 -0.27 -14.60 12.78
CA LEU A 382 -0.97 -13.37 12.40
C LEU A 382 -0.17 -12.67 11.29
N VAL A 383 -0.74 -12.63 10.09
CA VAL A 383 -0.10 -12.03 8.90
C VAL A 383 -0.66 -10.64 8.61
N THR A 384 -1.96 -10.44 8.81
CA THR A 384 -2.62 -9.14 8.65
C THR A 384 -3.46 -8.85 9.88
N GLU A 385 -3.26 -7.68 10.46
CA GLU A 385 -3.83 -7.27 11.74
C GLU A 385 -5.29 -6.77 11.61
N TRP A 386 -6.17 -7.59 11.03
CA TRP A 386 -7.60 -7.29 11.00
C TRP A 386 -8.17 -7.20 12.42
N ALA A 387 -9.12 -6.28 12.64
CA ALA A 387 -9.74 -6.08 13.94
C ALA A 387 -10.38 -7.38 14.50
N GLU A 388 -10.93 -8.21 13.65
CA GLU A 388 -11.50 -9.49 14.02
C GLU A 388 -10.47 -10.47 14.61
N PHE A 389 -9.22 -10.48 14.10
CA PHE A 389 -8.17 -11.36 14.61
C PHE A 389 -7.57 -10.85 15.90
N THR A 390 -7.44 -9.53 16.05
CA THR A 390 -6.96 -8.94 17.31
C THR A 390 -7.99 -9.06 18.43
N ALA A 391 -9.27 -9.25 18.10
CA ALA A 391 -10.38 -9.44 19.04
C ALA A 391 -10.74 -10.92 19.28
N LEU A 392 -9.98 -11.89 18.75
CA LEU A 392 -10.24 -13.31 18.99
C LEU A 392 -10.16 -13.65 20.49
N ASP A 393 -11.05 -14.55 20.92
CA ASP A 393 -10.94 -15.18 22.24
C ASP A 393 -9.82 -16.24 22.21
N TRP A 394 -8.68 -15.88 22.76
CA TRP A 394 -7.49 -16.74 22.77
C TRP A 394 -7.68 -18.03 23.57
N THR A 395 -8.63 -18.09 24.51
CA THR A 395 -9.02 -19.33 25.21
C THR A 395 -9.69 -20.32 24.26
N GLN A 396 -10.57 -19.81 23.38
CA GLN A 396 -11.18 -20.64 22.33
C GLN A 396 -10.13 -21.08 21.30
N VAL A 397 -9.22 -20.18 20.91
CA VAL A 397 -8.10 -20.51 20.01
C VAL A 397 -7.25 -21.63 20.61
N ALA A 398 -6.82 -21.51 21.87
CA ALA A 398 -6.04 -22.54 22.57
C ALA A 398 -6.76 -23.90 22.61
N THR A 399 -8.08 -23.89 22.76
CA THR A 399 -8.89 -25.13 22.79
C THR A 399 -8.99 -25.76 21.39
N ALA A 400 -8.99 -24.96 20.34
CA ALA A 400 -9.17 -25.41 18.95
C ALA A 400 -7.85 -25.91 18.33
N MET A 401 -6.69 -25.40 18.75
CA MET A 401 -5.38 -25.79 18.27
C MET A 401 -4.94 -27.18 18.76
N SER A 402 -4.05 -27.84 18.03
CA SER A 402 -3.30 -29.01 18.48
C SER A 402 -1.96 -28.64 19.12
N GLY A 403 -1.37 -27.54 18.71
CA GLY A 403 -0.17 -26.96 19.33
C GLY A 403 -0.51 -25.75 20.20
N ASP A 404 0.51 -25.01 20.60
CA ASP A 404 0.37 -23.86 21.50
C ASP A 404 1.07 -22.58 20.99
N LEU A 405 1.67 -22.60 19.80
CA LEU A 405 2.50 -21.49 19.29
C LEU A 405 1.67 -20.46 18.52
N VAL A 406 1.79 -19.19 18.92
CA VAL A 406 1.25 -18.02 18.22
C VAL A 406 2.40 -17.09 17.83
N ILE A 407 2.61 -16.92 16.52
CA ILE A 407 3.55 -15.92 15.99
C ILE A 407 2.77 -14.69 15.55
N ASP A 408 3.01 -13.58 16.23
CA ASP A 408 2.44 -12.29 15.88
C ASP A 408 3.36 -11.55 14.88
N GLY A 409 3.07 -11.72 13.61
CA GLY A 409 3.84 -11.11 12.52
C GLY A 409 3.66 -9.60 12.40
N ARG A 410 2.76 -8.99 13.19
CA ARG A 410 2.42 -7.55 13.15
C ARG A 410 2.62 -6.82 14.48
N ASN A 411 2.94 -7.56 15.54
CA ASN A 411 2.99 -7.03 16.92
C ASN A 411 1.68 -6.32 17.32
N ALA A 412 0.55 -6.87 16.88
CA ALA A 412 -0.79 -6.28 17.04
C ALA A 412 -1.61 -6.96 18.14
N LEU A 413 -1.18 -8.15 18.60
CA LEU A 413 -1.86 -8.87 19.67
C LEU A 413 -1.39 -8.39 21.05
N ASP A 414 -2.26 -8.55 22.03
CA ASP A 414 -1.87 -8.43 23.44
C ASP A 414 -1.14 -9.73 23.88
N PRO A 415 0.17 -9.66 24.15
CA PRO A 415 0.94 -10.84 24.54
C PRO A 415 0.45 -11.49 25.85
N ASP A 416 -0.07 -10.68 26.77
CA ASP A 416 -0.53 -11.18 28.08
C ASP A 416 -1.86 -11.91 27.94
N ALA A 417 -2.75 -11.46 27.06
CA ALA A 417 -3.98 -12.16 26.73
C ALA A 417 -3.68 -13.54 26.10
N VAL A 418 -2.74 -13.60 25.13
CA VAL A 418 -2.34 -14.85 24.48
C VAL A 418 -1.70 -15.82 25.50
N ARG A 419 -0.77 -15.35 26.33
CA ARG A 419 -0.09 -16.17 27.36
C ARG A 419 -1.05 -16.65 28.45
N SER A 420 -2.01 -15.80 28.87
CA SER A 420 -3.01 -16.17 29.88
C SER A 420 -3.95 -17.28 29.40
N ALA A 421 -4.11 -17.46 28.10
CA ALA A 421 -4.83 -18.58 27.50
C ALA A 421 -4.00 -19.88 27.43
N GLY A 422 -2.76 -19.88 27.93
CA GLY A 422 -1.86 -21.04 27.92
C GLY A 422 -1.07 -21.21 26.63
N LEU A 423 -1.04 -20.18 25.77
CA LEU A 423 -0.34 -20.20 24.49
C LEU A 423 1.06 -19.56 24.61
N VAL A 424 1.97 -20.02 23.76
CA VAL A 424 3.30 -19.43 23.58
C VAL A 424 3.20 -18.29 22.58
N TYR A 425 3.49 -17.07 23.02
CA TYR A 425 3.49 -15.88 22.17
C TYR A 425 4.91 -15.54 21.72
N GLU A 426 5.10 -15.35 20.41
CA GLU A 426 6.32 -14.77 19.83
C GLU A 426 5.98 -13.66 18.85
N GLY A 427 6.47 -12.44 19.09
CA GLY A 427 6.37 -11.30 18.17
C GLY A 427 7.62 -11.12 17.31
N ILE A 428 7.61 -10.08 16.48
CA ILE A 428 8.76 -9.66 15.68
C ILE A 428 9.54 -8.61 16.48
N GLY A 429 10.81 -8.92 16.81
CA GLY A 429 11.66 -7.98 17.57
C GLY A 429 11.24 -7.80 19.03
N ARG A 430 10.39 -8.68 19.53
CA ARG A 430 10.03 -8.69 20.94
C ARG A 430 10.91 -9.74 21.62
N GLY A 431 11.90 -9.27 22.40
CA GLY A 431 12.77 -10.14 23.14
C GLY A 431 11.96 -11.14 23.95
N SER A 432 12.26 -12.42 23.86
CA SER A 432 11.74 -13.39 24.79
C SER A 432 12.20 -12.92 26.17
N MET A 433 11.27 -12.60 27.07
CA MET A 433 11.60 -12.61 28.48
C MET A 433 12.02 -14.05 28.76
N ALA A 434 13.33 -14.29 28.71
CA ALA A 434 13.90 -15.55 29.14
C ALA A 434 13.34 -15.78 30.53
N VAL A 435 12.58 -16.85 30.68
CA VAL A 435 12.30 -17.42 31.99
C VAL A 435 13.65 -17.52 32.66
N SER A 436 13.85 -16.71 33.69
CA SER A 436 15.04 -16.53 34.50
C SER A 436 15.90 -17.79 34.65
N GLY A 437 17.12 -17.75 34.10
CA GLY A 437 18.10 -18.78 34.38
C GLY A 437 19.27 -18.76 33.41
N GLU A 438 20.23 -17.94 33.72
CA GLU A 438 21.59 -17.80 33.22
C GLU A 438 21.86 -16.65 32.24
N PRO A 439 22.70 -15.68 32.63
CA PRO A 439 23.25 -14.70 31.69
C PRO A 439 24.19 -15.44 30.73
N ALA A 440 23.97 -15.24 29.42
CA ALA A 440 24.90 -15.70 28.38
C ALA A 440 26.29 -15.12 28.68
N GLY A 441 27.21 -16.01 29.04
CA GLY A 441 28.58 -15.66 29.36
C GLY A 441 29.23 -14.98 28.14
N HIS A 442 29.63 -13.74 28.28
CA HIS A 442 30.62 -13.13 27.37
C HIS A 442 31.87 -13.97 27.32
N PRO A 443 32.37 -14.38 26.15
CA PRO A 443 33.70 -14.94 26.10
C PRO A 443 34.69 -13.85 26.51
N ALA A 444 35.38 -14.08 27.60
CA ALA A 444 36.44 -13.23 28.09
C ALA A 444 37.50 -13.04 26.99
N ALA A 445 37.79 -11.79 26.65
CA ALA A 445 38.92 -11.42 25.79
C ALA A 445 40.21 -11.95 26.46
N GLY A 446 40.79 -12.92 25.80
CA GLY A 446 42.07 -13.52 26.24
C GLY A 446 43.17 -12.45 26.25
N ALA A 447 43.69 -12.16 27.43
CA ALA A 447 44.92 -11.42 27.61
C ALA A 447 46.08 -12.29 27.09
N GLY A 448 46.59 -11.99 25.91
CA GLY A 448 47.85 -12.50 25.41
C GLY A 448 48.99 -11.61 25.91
N ARG A 449 49.80 -12.13 26.79
CA ARG A 449 51.11 -11.57 27.19
C ARG A 449 52.18 -11.93 26.17
N THR A 450 53.13 -11.02 26.11
CA THR A 450 54.51 -10.95 25.59
C THR A 450 54.66 -10.64 24.11
#